data_68b7f75ae1ae5f337c8867347f94fae5
#
_entry.id   68b7f75ae1ae5f337c8867347f94fae5
#
_cell.length_a   1.000
_cell.length_b   1.000
_cell.length_c   1.000
_cell.angle_alpha   90.00
_cell.angle_beta   90.00
_cell.angle_gamma   90.00
#
_symmetry.space_group_name_H-M   'P 1'
#
loop_
_entity.id
_entity.type
_entity.pdbx_description
1 polymer ?
#
loop_
_entity_poly.entity_id
_entity_poly.type
_entity_poly.pdbx_seq_one_letter_code
_entity_poly.pdbx_strand_id
1 'polypeptide(L)'
;MISSEFGETSEGRYPVNIDKLLEITHKNSGSDLHLTVGISPMARIRGQLLPLDFPILDTEAIEELIMPIIQTEHKRYFEESLELDISYSMPGIARFRGNIMKQKGTLAAVFRIIPFDVPDISTLGLPPTIRELCFLSRGLVLVTGPTGSGKSTTLAAMIDLINTERRVNIVTIEDPIEFLHKHKNSIVKQREVGLDTHSFANALRHVLRHDPDVILVGEMRDTESIAIALTAAETGHLVLSTLHTQTASHTVNRIVDVFQDYKRDQVRQQLANTLRAVISQQLVPTVDGKGRVAAVELMRDTPAIRNMIREGKEHQLYSVIQTSRSKGMQTMDQALADLYSKGKIKKEAAIEYCIDRMELERIMQ
;
A
#
# COMPACT_ATOMS: atom_id res chain seq x y z
N MET A 1 -5.40 -32.02 6.60
CA MET A 1 -4.29 -32.40 5.70
C MET A 1 -4.71 -32.03 4.30
N ILE A 2 -3.89 -31.28 3.61
CA ILE A 2 -4.12 -30.86 2.22
C ILE A 2 -3.36 -31.88 1.35
N SER A 3 -4.10 -32.74 0.63
CA SER A 3 -3.51 -33.79 -0.20
C SER A 3 -2.77 -33.19 -1.42
N SER A 4 -1.55 -33.61 -1.66
CA SER A 4 -0.77 -33.35 -2.87
C SER A 4 -0.65 -34.63 -3.70
N GLU A 5 -1.00 -34.57 -4.99
CA GLU A 5 -0.58 -35.62 -5.94
C GLU A 5 0.93 -35.42 -6.20
N PHE A 6 1.74 -36.37 -5.75
CA PHE A 6 3.19 -36.36 -5.94
C PHE A 6 3.53 -36.62 -7.40
N GLY A 7 4.02 -35.62 -8.12
CA GLY A 7 4.77 -35.77 -9.35
C GLY A 7 6.27 -35.76 -9.00
N GLU A 8 6.95 -36.87 -9.23
CA GLU A 8 8.40 -36.97 -9.05
C GLU A 8 9.15 -35.97 -9.93
N THR A 9 9.91 -35.04 -9.32
CA THR A 9 11.17 -34.50 -9.86
C THR A 9 11.83 -33.57 -8.84
N SER A 10 12.78 -34.06 -8.07
CA SER A 10 13.86 -33.24 -7.52
C SER A 10 15.11 -34.09 -7.31
N GLU A 11 16.26 -33.61 -7.77
CA GLU A 11 17.58 -34.19 -7.48
C GLU A 11 18.03 -33.96 -6.02
N GLY A 12 17.15 -33.41 -5.17
CA GLY A 12 17.42 -33.08 -3.77
C GLY A 12 16.91 -34.12 -2.77
N ARG A 13 17.42 -34.07 -1.54
CA ARG A 13 17.03 -34.93 -0.41
C ARG A 13 15.58 -34.68 0.04
N TYR A 14 15.10 -33.43 -0.07
CA TYR A 14 13.70 -33.09 0.21
C TYR A 14 12.82 -33.34 -1.02
N PRO A 15 11.60 -33.88 -0.87
CA PRO A 15 10.82 -34.38 -2.01
C PRO A 15 10.35 -33.32 -3.00
N VAL A 16 10.45 -32.05 -2.66
CA VAL A 16 10.01 -30.92 -3.50
C VAL A 16 10.92 -29.70 -3.29
N ASN A 17 10.96 -28.80 -4.27
CA ASN A 17 11.61 -27.51 -4.16
C ASN A 17 10.64 -26.44 -3.58
N ILE A 18 11.16 -25.25 -3.28
CA ILE A 18 10.38 -24.12 -2.75
C ILE A 18 9.23 -23.73 -3.67
N ASP A 19 9.42 -23.75 -5.00
CA ASP A 19 8.41 -23.39 -5.99
C ASP A 19 7.14 -24.22 -5.82
N LYS A 20 7.30 -25.52 -5.60
CA LYS A 20 6.16 -26.42 -5.43
C LYS A 20 5.37 -26.12 -4.15
N LEU A 21 6.05 -25.81 -3.05
CA LEU A 21 5.39 -25.42 -1.79
C LEU A 21 4.64 -24.09 -1.94
N LEU A 22 5.23 -23.12 -2.62
CA LEU A 22 4.61 -21.83 -2.90
C LEU A 22 3.40 -21.97 -3.84
N GLU A 23 3.52 -22.79 -4.89
CA GLU A 23 2.42 -23.11 -5.81
C GLU A 23 1.23 -23.74 -5.09
N ILE A 24 1.49 -24.74 -4.24
CA ILE A 24 0.44 -25.41 -3.46
C ILE A 24 -0.22 -24.43 -2.48
N THR A 25 0.58 -23.58 -1.82
CA THR A 25 0.04 -22.55 -0.93
C THR A 25 -0.87 -21.60 -1.70
N HIS A 26 -0.46 -21.14 -2.88
CA HIS A 26 -1.27 -20.27 -3.73
C HIS A 26 -2.56 -20.95 -4.22
N LYS A 27 -2.49 -22.18 -4.73
CA LYS A 27 -3.65 -22.95 -5.21
C LYS A 27 -4.71 -23.17 -4.13
N ASN A 28 -4.29 -23.28 -2.86
CA ASN A 28 -5.21 -23.42 -1.72
C ASN A 28 -5.67 -22.07 -1.14
N SER A 29 -5.49 -20.96 -1.86
CA SER A 29 -5.83 -19.61 -1.40
C SER A 29 -5.16 -19.27 -0.06
N GLY A 30 -3.94 -19.75 0.16
CA GLY A 30 -3.12 -19.41 1.29
C GLY A 30 -2.58 -17.99 1.15
N SER A 31 -2.37 -17.32 2.27
CA SER A 31 -1.76 -15.99 2.30
C SER A 31 -0.24 -16.04 2.55
N ASP A 32 0.21 -17.01 3.34
CA ASP A 32 1.62 -17.13 3.72
C ASP A 32 2.03 -18.62 3.78
N LEU A 33 3.27 -18.90 3.38
CA LEU A 33 3.97 -20.17 3.61
C LEU A 33 4.99 -19.97 4.73
N HIS A 34 4.98 -20.84 5.73
CA HIS A 34 5.92 -20.83 6.84
C HIS A 34 6.78 -22.08 6.81
N LEU A 35 8.09 -21.90 6.90
CA LEU A 35 9.10 -22.96 6.94
C LEU A 35 9.95 -22.79 8.19
N THR A 36 10.03 -23.84 9.00
CA THR A 36 10.92 -23.91 10.18
C THR A 36 11.23 -25.36 10.52
N VAL A 37 12.40 -25.59 11.10
CA VAL A 37 12.85 -26.92 11.48
C VAL A 37 11.94 -27.50 12.56
N GLY A 38 11.69 -28.82 12.49
CA GLY A 38 10.92 -29.58 13.47
C GLY A 38 9.44 -29.71 13.20
N ILE A 39 8.92 -29.09 12.13
CA ILE A 39 7.53 -29.22 11.66
C ILE A 39 7.48 -29.39 10.14
N SER A 40 6.36 -29.90 9.61
CA SER A 40 6.08 -29.85 8.18
C SER A 40 5.90 -28.40 7.71
N PRO A 41 6.11 -28.07 6.42
CA PRO A 41 5.74 -26.77 5.87
C PRO A 41 4.30 -26.40 6.25
N MET A 42 4.07 -25.17 6.68
CA MET A 42 2.76 -24.70 7.12
C MET A 42 2.24 -23.61 6.19
N ALA A 43 1.00 -23.69 5.73
CA ALA A 43 0.34 -22.63 4.98
C ALA A 43 -0.69 -21.91 5.87
N ARG A 44 -0.75 -20.58 5.77
CA ARG A 44 -1.82 -19.79 6.39
C ARG A 44 -3.00 -19.71 5.41
N ILE A 45 -4.07 -20.43 5.71
CA ILE A 45 -5.29 -20.50 4.88
C ILE A 45 -6.44 -19.98 5.71
N ARG A 46 -7.15 -18.95 5.22
CA ARG A 46 -8.26 -18.29 5.92
C ARG A 46 -7.89 -17.89 7.36
N GLY A 47 -6.67 -17.40 7.55
CA GLY A 47 -6.16 -16.95 8.85
C GLY A 47 -5.61 -18.06 9.76
N GLN A 48 -5.83 -19.34 9.46
CA GLN A 48 -5.35 -20.47 10.24
C GLN A 48 -4.08 -21.08 9.63
N LEU A 49 -3.11 -21.45 10.46
CA LEU A 49 -1.92 -22.21 10.06
C LEU A 49 -2.27 -23.69 9.96
N LEU A 50 -2.16 -24.24 8.75
CA LEU A 50 -2.45 -25.65 8.46
C LEU A 50 -1.20 -26.33 7.89
N PRO A 51 -0.87 -27.56 8.34
CA PRO A 51 0.25 -28.30 7.79
C PRO A 51 -0.04 -28.73 6.34
N LEU A 52 0.97 -28.57 5.48
CA LEU A 52 1.00 -29.20 4.17
C LEU A 52 1.43 -30.68 4.33
N ASP A 53 0.95 -31.54 3.44
CA ASP A 53 1.23 -32.98 3.48
C ASP A 53 2.64 -33.25 2.90
N PHE A 54 3.66 -32.86 3.66
CA PHE A 54 5.08 -33.05 3.39
C PHE A 54 5.83 -33.47 4.64
N PRO A 55 7.03 -34.11 4.51
CA PRO A 55 7.85 -34.48 5.63
C PRO A 55 8.18 -33.29 6.55
N ILE A 56 8.53 -33.63 7.80
CA ILE A 56 9.06 -32.66 8.76
C ILE A 56 10.39 -32.12 8.24
N LEU A 57 10.56 -30.80 8.29
CA LEU A 57 11.79 -30.12 7.89
C LEU A 57 12.89 -30.35 8.94
N ASP A 58 14.01 -30.90 8.52
CA ASP A 58 15.28 -30.85 9.26
C ASP A 58 16.14 -29.66 8.78
N THR A 59 17.33 -29.53 9.37
CA THR A 59 18.24 -28.40 9.04
C THR A 59 18.68 -28.43 7.58
N GLU A 60 18.98 -29.62 7.04
CA GLU A 60 19.45 -29.77 5.68
C GLU A 60 18.32 -29.50 4.66
N ALA A 61 17.11 -30.01 4.94
CA ALA A 61 15.93 -29.78 4.08
C ALA A 61 15.58 -28.29 3.96
N ILE A 62 15.63 -27.53 5.05
CA ILE A 62 15.32 -26.11 4.98
C ILE A 62 16.42 -25.31 4.25
N GLU A 63 17.68 -25.71 4.39
CA GLU A 63 18.78 -25.12 3.63
C GLU A 63 18.66 -25.42 2.13
N GLU A 64 18.32 -26.67 1.74
CA GLU A 64 18.04 -27.04 0.36
C GLU A 64 16.88 -26.21 -0.28
N LEU A 65 15.85 -25.91 0.48
CA LEU A 65 14.72 -25.11 0.03
C LEU A 65 15.06 -23.62 -0.12
N ILE A 66 15.84 -23.06 0.80
CA ILE A 66 16.00 -21.60 0.92
C ILE A 66 17.27 -21.10 0.24
N MET A 67 18.41 -21.79 0.38
CA MET A 67 19.69 -21.27 -0.13
C MET A 67 19.74 -21.06 -1.65
N PRO A 68 19.06 -21.89 -2.50
CA PRO A 68 19.04 -21.68 -3.94
C PRO A 68 18.34 -20.40 -4.40
N ILE A 69 17.38 -19.88 -3.62
CA ILE A 69 16.61 -18.66 -3.97
C ILE A 69 17.26 -17.37 -3.48
N ILE A 70 18.29 -17.48 -2.63
CA ILE A 70 19.07 -16.31 -2.19
C ILE A 70 20.11 -15.98 -3.25
N GLN A 71 19.99 -14.79 -3.87
CA GLN A 71 20.99 -14.30 -4.83
C GLN A 71 22.36 -14.17 -4.19
N THR A 72 23.41 -14.37 -4.97
CA THR A 72 24.81 -14.39 -4.49
C THR A 72 25.18 -13.10 -3.72
N GLU A 73 24.69 -11.97 -4.17
CA GLU A 73 24.95 -10.66 -3.52
C GLU A 73 24.29 -10.57 -2.14
N HIS A 74 23.13 -11.19 -1.96
CA HIS A 74 22.41 -11.21 -0.69
C HIS A 74 22.92 -12.25 0.30
N LYS A 75 23.66 -13.29 -0.16
CA LYS A 75 24.22 -14.32 0.74
C LYS A 75 25.18 -13.71 1.76
N ARG A 76 26.09 -12.86 1.31
CA ARG A 76 27.02 -12.16 2.20
C ARG A 76 26.31 -11.27 3.21
N TYR A 77 25.32 -10.50 2.76
CA TYR A 77 24.50 -9.68 3.65
C TYR A 77 23.78 -10.52 4.70
N PHE A 78 23.19 -11.66 4.30
CA PHE A 78 22.51 -12.57 5.20
C PHE A 78 23.46 -13.22 6.23
N GLU A 79 24.71 -13.53 5.85
CA GLU A 79 25.71 -14.06 6.78
C GLU A 79 26.07 -13.04 7.87
N GLU A 80 26.09 -11.75 7.54
CA GLU A 80 26.40 -10.65 8.46
C GLU A 80 25.20 -10.23 9.31
N SER A 81 24.01 -10.12 8.72
CA SER A 81 22.79 -9.58 9.38
C SER A 81 21.96 -10.64 10.09
N LEU A 82 22.06 -11.93 9.69
CA LEU A 82 21.29 -13.09 10.16
C LEU A 82 19.79 -13.05 9.79
N GLU A 83 19.38 -12.05 9.03
CA GLU A 83 18.01 -11.86 8.51
C GLU A 83 18.06 -11.23 7.13
N LEU A 84 17.09 -11.56 6.28
CA LEU A 84 17.03 -11.10 4.90
C LEU A 84 15.59 -11.02 4.41
N ASP A 85 15.21 -9.86 3.89
CA ASP A 85 13.98 -9.70 3.08
C ASP A 85 14.32 -9.92 1.60
N ILE A 86 13.49 -10.72 0.92
CA ILE A 86 13.62 -10.99 -0.52
C ILE A 86 12.28 -10.86 -1.22
N SER A 87 12.33 -10.52 -2.49
CA SER A 87 11.21 -10.68 -3.42
C SER A 87 11.48 -11.88 -4.31
N TYR A 88 10.54 -12.81 -4.36
CA TYR A 88 10.64 -14.00 -5.20
C TYR A 88 9.48 -14.07 -6.17
N SER A 89 9.78 -14.16 -7.47
CA SER A 89 8.75 -14.14 -8.51
C SER A 89 8.65 -15.51 -9.20
N MET A 90 7.45 -16.08 -9.25
CA MET A 90 7.12 -17.26 -10.05
C MET A 90 6.30 -16.83 -11.25
N PRO A 91 6.89 -16.77 -12.46
CA PRO A 91 6.21 -16.33 -13.67
C PRO A 91 4.89 -17.08 -13.91
N GLY A 92 3.79 -16.34 -14.12
CA GLY A 92 2.46 -16.90 -14.35
C GLY A 92 1.70 -17.40 -13.12
N ILE A 93 2.32 -17.40 -11.92
CA ILE A 93 1.71 -17.87 -10.68
C ILE A 93 1.50 -16.72 -9.68
N ALA A 94 2.58 -16.20 -9.11
CA ALA A 94 2.52 -15.12 -8.12
C ALA A 94 3.91 -14.50 -7.90
N ARG A 95 3.94 -13.35 -7.21
CA ARG A 95 5.14 -12.82 -6.55
C ARG A 95 5.02 -13.07 -5.06
N PHE A 96 6.15 -13.28 -4.40
CA PHE A 96 6.22 -13.57 -2.97
C PHE A 96 7.20 -12.61 -2.30
N ARG A 97 6.82 -12.08 -1.16
CA ARG A 97 7.75 -11.45 -0.23
C ARG A 97 8.22 -12.51 0.76
N GLY A 98 9.51 -12.81 0.74
CA GLY A 98 10.16 -13.74 1.66
C GLY A 98 10.88 -12.97 2.77
N ASN A 99 10.68 -13.35 4.01
CA ASN A 99 11.55 -12.99 5.12
C ASN A 99 12.25 -14.27 5.60
N ILE A 100 13.57 -14.24 5.59
CA ILE A 100 14.43 -15.36 6.00
C ILE A 100 15.21 -14.91 7.22
N MET A 101 15.27 -15.73 8.27
CA MET A 101 16.02 -15.42 9.47
C MET A 101 16.71 -16.66 10.06
N LYS A 102 17.77 -16.45 10.85
CA LYS A 102 18.32 -17.48 11.72
C LYS A 102 17.56 -17.53 13.05
N GLN A 103 17.19 -18.75 13.48
CA GLN A 103 16.63 -19.01 14.80
C GLN A 103 17.28 -20.27 15.41
N LYS A 104 17.77 -20.23 16.64
CA LYS A 104 18.39 -21.38 17.34
C LYS A 104 19.46 -22.10 16.50
N GLY A 105 20.21 -21.35 15.69
CA GLY A 105 21.25 -21.87 14.81
C GLY A 105 20.77 -22.45 13.48
N THR A 106 19.45 -22.52 13.21
CA THR A 106 18.86 -23.02 11.97
C THR A 106 18.16 -21.90 11.18
N LEU A 107 17.75 -22.17 9.93
CA LEU A 107 16.96 -21.24 9.14
C LEU A 107 15.47 -21.32 9.50
N ALA A 108 14.79 -20.18 9.36
CA ALA A 108 13.35 -20.09 9.28
C ALA A 108 12.98 -19.10 8.16
N ALA A 109 11.87 -19.35 7.46
CA ALA A 109 11.40 -18.45 6.43
C ALA A 109 9.88 -18.33 6.40
N VAL A 110 9.40 -17.15 6.03
CA VAL A 110 7.98 -16.90 5.76
C VAL A 110 7.88 -16.24 4.39
N PHE A 111 7.02 -16.79 3.53
CA PHE A 111 6.73 -16.22 2.21
C PHE A 111 5.29 -15.77 2.16
N ARG A 112 5.06 -14.47 1.99
CA ARG A 112 3.75 -13.88 1.76
C ARG A 112 3.45 -13.79 0.28
N ILE A 113 2.26 -14.26 -0.11
CA ILE A 113 1.79 -14.16 -1.48
C ILE A 113 1.38 -12.72 -1.78
N ILE A 114 1.92 -12.13 -2.84
CA ILE A 114 1.53 -10.83 -3.38
C ILE A 114 0.55 -11.09 -4.53
N PRO A 115 -0.72 -10.71 -4.39
CA PRO A 115 -1.73 -10.99 -5.40
C PRO A 115 -1.48 -10.22 -6.70
N PHE A 116 -1.78 -10.83 -7.84
CA PHE A 116 -1.83 -10.16 -9.15
C PHE A 116 -3.16 -9.42 -9.38
N ASP A 117 -4.21 -9.79 -8.64
CA ASP A 117 -5.53 -9.24 -8.84
C ASP A 117 -5.69 -7.95 -8.04
N VAL A 118 -5.67 -6.84 -8.75
CA VAL A 118 -5.99 -5.52 -8.20
C VAL A 118 -7.52 -5.40 -8.17
N PRO A 119 -8.14 -5.09 -7.02
CA PRO A 119 -9.59 -4.91 -6.97
C PRO A 119 -10.02 -3.69 -7.79
N ASP A 120 -11.15 -3.81 -8.48
CA ASP A 120 -11.74 -2.69 -9.20
C ASP A 120 -12.12 -1.57 -8.22
N ILE A 121 -11.77 -0.33 -8.57
CA ILE A 121 -12.01 0.85 -7.72
C ILE A 121 -13.50 1.02 -7.37
N SER A 122 -14.42 0.60 -8.24
CA SER A 122 -15.86 0.64 -8.01
C SER A 122 -16.33 -0.29 -6.90
N THR A 123 -15.60 -1.37 -6.62
CA THR A 123 -15.92 -2.36 -5.59
C THR A 123 -15.43 -1.96 -4.19
N LEU A 124 -14.54 -0.98 -4.10
CA LEU A 124 -13.93 -0.56 -2.83
C LEU A 124 -14.85 0.33 -1.98
N GLY A 125 -16.01 0.75 -2.49
CA GLY A 125 -16.95 1.63 -1.78
C GLY A 125 -16.42 3.05 -1.55
N LEU A 126 -15.44 3.47 -2.33
CA LEU A 126 -14.84 4.81 -2.26
C LEU A 126 -15.78 5.87 -2.86
N PRO A 127 -15.67 7.15 -2.44
CA PRO A 127 -16.39 8.24 -3.07
C PRO A 127 -16.13 8.31 -4.58
N PRO A 128 -17.18 8.50 -5.42
CA PRO A 128 -17.03 8.55 -6.89
C PRO A 128 -16.02 9.60 -7.37
N THR A 129 -15.86 10.67 -6.62
CA THR A 129 -14.91 11.75 -6.88
C THR A 129 -13.46 11.28 -6.97
N ILE A 130 -13.10 10.15 -6.31
CA ILE A 130 -11.73 9.60 -6.39
C ILE A 130 -11.41 9.14 -7.82
N ARG A 131 -12.41 8.63 -8.56
CA ARG A 131 -12.24 8.30 -9.97
C ARG A 131 -11.78 9.52 -10.80
N GLU A 132 -12.34 10.70 -10.54
CA GLU A 132 -11.97 11.94 -11.25
C GLU A 132 -10.49 12.29 -11.04
N LEU A 133 -9.93 12.00 -9.86
CA LEU A 133 -8.53 12.27 -9.55
C LEU A 133 -7.56 11.46 -10.43
N CYS A 134 -7.97 10.29 -10.91
CA CYS A 134 -7.17 9.45 -11.80
C CYS A 134 -6.99 10.06 -13.21
N PHE A 135 -7.82 11.04 -13.58
CA PHE A 135 -7.77 11.72 -14.90
C PHE A 135 -7.09 13.08 -14.86
N LEU A 136 -6.58 13.50 -13.72
CA LEU A 136 -5.79 14.71 -13.63
C LEU A 136 -4.52 14.58 -14.47
N SER A 137 -4.13 15.68 -15.11
CA SER A 137 -2.89 15.74 -15.88
C SER A 137 -1.66 15.89 -14.99
N ARG A 138 -1.81 16.60 -13.85
CA ARG A 138 -0.71 16.90 -12.92
C ARG A 138 -1.22 17.24 -11.52
N GLY A 139 -0.32 17.20 -10.57
CA GLY A 139 -0.55 17.59 -9.18
C GLY A 139 -0.30 16.44 -8.22
N LEU A 140 -0.48 16.69 -6.94
CA LEU A 140 -0.24 15.73 -5.87
C LEU A 140 -1.58 15.22 -5.31
N VAL A 141 -1.76 13.92 -5.26
CA VAL A 141 -2.88 13.25 -4.58
C VAL A 141 -2.32 12.36 -3.49
N LEU A 142 -2.84 12.50 -2.29
CA LEU A 142 -2.37 11.77 -1.12
C LEU A 142 -3.44 10.82 -0.60
N VAL A 143 -3.08 9.57 -0.37
CA VAL A 143 -3.92 8.59 0.33
C VAL A 143 -3.31 8.36 1.71
N THR A 144 -4.05 8.70 2.77
CA THR A 144 -3.52 8.70 4.13
C THR A 144 -4.36 7.83 5.07
N GLY A 145 -3.84 7.54 6.25
CA GLY A 145 -4.50 6.72 7.27
C GLY A 145 -3.52 5.79 7.97
N PRO A 146 -3.94 5.14 9.06
CA PRO A 146 -3.10 4.20 9.81
C PRO A 146 -2.69 2.99 8.96
N THR A 147 -1.75 2.19 9.48
CA THR A 147 -1.39 0.91 8.89
C THR A 147 -2.62 0.00 8.82
N GLY A 148 -2.81 -0.68 7.68
CA GLY A 148 -3.97 -1.56 7.48
C GLY A 148 -5.28 -0.84 7.12
N SER A 149 -5.27 0.47 6.85
CA SER A 149 -6.46 1.23 6.43
C SER A 149 -6.82 1.07 4.95
N GLY A 150 -6.05 0.31 4.17
CA GLY A 150 -6.32 0.02 2.76
C GLY A 150 -5.71 1.02 1.77
N LYS A 151 -4.72 1.83 2.19
CA LYS A 151 -4.05 2.83 1.32
C LYS A 151 -3.49 2.22 0.04
N SER A 152 -2.68 1.16 0.18
CA SER A 152 -2.05 0.48 -0.96
C SER A 152 -3.08 -0.11 -1.92
N THR A 153 -4.17 -0.69 -1.38
CA THR A 153 -5.28 -1.21 -2.19
C THR A 153 -5.95 -0.09 -2.99
N THR A 154 -6.20 1.06 -2.36
CA THR A 154 -6.79 2.23 -3.03
C THR A 154 -5.88 2.77 -4.11
N LEU A 155 -4.57 2.94 -3.83
CA LEU A 155 -3.60 3.39 -4.82
C LEU A 155 -3.44 2.39 -5.97
N ALA A 156 -3.38 1.09 -5.67
CA ALA A 156 -3.31 0.07 -6.71
C ALA A 156 -4.54 0.12 -7.62
N ALA A 157 -5.75 0.27 -7.06
CA ALA A 157 -6.98 0.42 -7.83
C ALA A 157 -6.99 1.72 -8.68
N MET A 158 -6.44 2.82 -8.16
CA MET A 158 -6.28 4.06 -8.92
C MET A 158 -5.28 3.87 -10.08
N ILE A 159 -4.13 3.24 -9.83
CA ILE A 159 -3.14 2.92 -10.88
C ILE A 159 -3.74 1.98 -11.93
N ASP A 160 -4.48 0.96 -11.51
CA ASP A 160 -5.11 0.03 -12.45
C ASP A 160 -6.17 0.70 -13.32
N LEU A 161 -6.96 1.61 -12.77
CA LEU A 161 -7.91 2.45 -13.52
C LEU A 161 -7.19 3.32 -14.55
N ILE A 162 -6.11 4.02 -14.14
CA ILE A 162 -5.29 4.84 -15.04
C ILE A 162 -4.71 3.96 -16.15
N ASN A 163 -4.14 2.82 -15.81
CA ASN A 163 -3.56 1.85 -16.73
C ASN A 163 -4.57 1.31 -17.75
N THR A 164 -5.83 1.16 -17.32
CA THR A 164 -6.91 0.64 -18.17
C THR A 164 -7.50 1.71 -19.09
N GLU A 165 -7.65 2.95 -18.61
CA GLU A 165 -8.43 3.97 -19.33
C GLU A 165 -7.57 5.08 -19.99
N ARG A 166 -6.28 5.18 -19.63
CA ARG A 166 -5.35 6.17 -20.20
C ARG A 166 -4.24 5.49 -20.97
N ARG A 167 -3.56 6.28 -21.83
CA ARG A 167 -2.36 5.86 -22.58
C ARG A 167 -1.19 6.69 -22.11
N VAL A 168 -0.60 6.30 -20.99
CA VAL A 168 0.42 7.07 -20.27
C VAL A 168 1.54 6.16 -19.77
N ASN A 169 2.66 6.77 -19.40
CA ASN A 169 3.78 6.09 -18.76
C ASN A 169 3.66 6.25 -17.25
N ILE A 170 3.39 5.15 -16.57
CA ILE A 170 3.24 5.07 -15.11
C ILE A 170 4.52 4.49 -14.53
N VAL A 171 5.11 5.15 -13.54
CA VAL A 171 6.26 4.63 -12.82
C VAL A 171 5.93 4.60 -11.33
N THR A 172 6.12 3.44 -10.70
CA THR A 172 5.94 3.30 -9.25
C THR A 172 7.28 3.08 -8.55
N ILE A 173 7.39 3.58 -7.33
CA ILE A 173 8.51 3.36 -6.41
C ILE A 173 7.91 2.91 -5.09
N GLU A 174 8.19 1.69 -4.68
CA GLU A 174 7.49 1.03 -3.58
C GLU A 174 8.48 0.33 -2.63
N ASP A 175 8.09 0.10 -1.37
CA ASP A 175 8.89 -0.58 -0.36
C ASP A 175 8.00 -1.42 0.59
N PRO A 176 7.73 -2.68 0.21
CA PRO A 176 7.92 -3.33 -1.10
C PRO A 176 6.74 -3.09 -2.06
N ILE A 177 6.81 -3.69 -3.27
CA ILE A 177 5.65 -3.77 -4.18
C ILE A 177 4.57 -4.65 -3.55
N GLU A 178 3.35 -4.09 -3.35
CA GLU A 178 2.21 -4.83 -2.77
C GLU A 178 1.24 -5.39 -3.81
N PHE A 179 1.18 -4.81 -5.01
CA PHE A 179 0.36 -5.26 -6.13
C PHE A 179 1.14 -5.22 -7.42
N LEU A 180 0.99 -6.25 -8.25
CA LEU A 180 1.64 -6.28 -9.57
C LEU A 180 0.68 -5.80 -10.65
N HIS A 181 1.13 -4.85 -11.45
CA HIS A 181 0.39 -4.31 -12.56
C HIS A 181 0.90 -4.86 -13.89
N LYS A 182 0.02 -5.47 -14.67
CA LYS A 182 0.31 -5.80 -16.08
C LYS A 182 0.16 -4.54 -16.92
N HIS A 183 0.94 -4.42 -18.01
CA HIS A 183 0.68 -3.39 -19.01
C HIS A 183 -0.69 -3.61 -19.64
N LYS A 184 -1.49 -2.56 -19.75
CA LYS A 184 -2.79 -2.54 -20.42
C LYS A 184 -2.76 -1.49 -21.54
N ASN A 185 -3.51 -0.39 -21.40
CA ASN A 185 -3.41 0.73 -22.34
C ASN A 185 -2.19 1.62 -22.05
N SER A 186 -1.70 1.57 -20.83
CA SER A 186 -0.52 2.32 -20.36
C SER A 186 0.69 1.39 -20.18
N ILE A 187 1.88 1.99 -20.09
CA ILE A 187 3.10 1.29 -19.66
C ILE A 187 3.20 1.46 -18.14
N VAL A 188 3.38 0.38 -17.39
CA VAL A 188 3.61 0.42 -15.94
C VAL A 188 5.00 -0.14 -15.64
N LYS A 189 5.85 0.67 -15.02
CA LYS A 189 7.18 0.30 -14.55
C LYS A 189 7.18 0.40 -13.03
N GLN A 190 7.37 -0.74 -12.35
CA GLN A 190 7.39 -0.79 -10.89
C GLN A 190 8.83 -1.00 -10.42
N ARG A 191 9.26 -0.21 -9.45
CA ARG A 191 10.59 -0.29 -8.85
C ARG A 191 10.48 -0.49 -7.35
N GLU A 192 11.17 -1.49 -6.83
CA GLU A 192 11.20 -1.81 -5.41
C GLU A 192 12.47 -1.25 -4.77
N VAL A 193 12.32 -0.58 -3.64
CA VAL A 193 13.48 -0.12 -2.84
C VAL A 193 14.20 -1.34 -2.26
N GLY A 194 15.52 -1.31 -2.29
CA GLY A 194 16.36 -2.44 -1.87
C GLY A 194 16.69 -3.43 -2.99
N LEU A 195 15.85 -3.55 -4.03
CA LEU A 195 16.09 -4.42 -5.18
C LEU A 195 16.42 -3.65 -6.45
N ASP A 196 15.56 -2.71 -6.84
CA ASP A 196 15.68 -1.97 -8.11
C ASP A 196 16.24 -0.56 -7.90
N THR A 197 16.29 -0.10 -6.67
CA THR A 197 16.81 1.22 -6.28
C THR A 197 17.21 1.24 -4.81
N HIS A 198 18.15 2.11 -4.45
CA HIS A 198 18.66 2.21 -3.07
C HIS A 198 17.76 3.02 -2.13
N SER A 199 16.94 3.95 -2.63
CA SER A 199 16.04 4.77 -1.81
C SER A 199 14.96 5.43 -2.64
N PHE A 200 13.87 5.88 -1.99
CA PHE A 200 12.83 6.67 -2.63
C PHE A 200 13.37 7.94 -3.30
N ALA A 201 14.20 8.71 -2.60
CA ALA A 201 14.77 9.94 -3.13
C ALA A 201 15.64 9.69 -4.38
N ASN A 202 16.50 8.65 -4.34
CA ASN A 202 17.32 8.28 -5.49
C ASN A 202 16.47 7.86 -6.69
N ALA A 203 15.47 7.00 -6.45
CA ALA A 203 14.56 6.58 -7.50
C ALA A 203 13.81 7.75 -8.14
N LEU A 204 13.24 8.65 -7.32
CA LEU A 204 12.49 9.82 -7.79
C LEU A 204 13.32 10.74 -8.68
N ARG A 205 14.59 11.05 -8.31
CA ARG A 205 15.47 11.86 -9.15
C ARG A 205 15.67 11.26 -10.55
N HIS A 206 15.79 9.94 -10.63
CA HIS A 206 16.01 9.25 -11.90
C HIS A 206 14.70 9.09 -12.69
N VAL A 207 13.59 8.83 -12.02
CA VAL A 207 12.27 8.63 -12.67
C VAL A 207 11.87 9.84 -13.50
N LEU A 208 12.15 11.08 -13.04
CA LEU A 208 11.85 12.31 -13.80
C LEU A 208 12.51 12.37 -15.20
N ARG A 209 13.52 11.53 -15.46
CA ARG A 209 14.18 11.42 -16.77
C ARG A 209 13.66 10.25 -17.61
N HIS A 210 12.69 9.49 -17.10
CA HIS A 210 12.09 8.35 -17.76
C HIS A 210 10.76 8.66 -18.46
N ASP A 211 10.50 9.97 -18.71
CA ASP A 211 9.28 10.47 -19.36
C ASP A 211 7.99 9.94 -18.68
N PRO A 212 7.85 10.09 -17.35
CA PRO A 212 6.66 9.63 -16.65
C PRO A 212 5.53 10.64 -16.78
N ASP A 213 4.31 10.18 -16.97
CA ASP A 213 3.10 11.01 -16.82
C ASP A 213 2.53 10.88 -15.40
N VAL A 214 2.61 9.67 -14.83
CA VAL A 214 2.11 9.34 -13.50
C VAL A 214 3.22 8.69 -12.68
N ILE A 215 3.42 9.19 -11.47
CA ILE A 215 4.41 8.68 -10.53
C ILE A 215 3.69 8.25 -9.25
N LEU A 216 3.83 6.99 -8.85
CA LEU A 216 3.44 6.52 -7.53
C LEU A 216 4.68 6.46 -6.64
N VAL A 217 4.65 7.15 -5.51
CA VAL A 217 5.63 7.04 -4.43
C VAL A 217 4.97 6.34 -3.26
N GLY A 218 5.36 5.11 -2.98
CA GLY A 218 4.71 4.26 -1.97
C GLY A 218 4.50 5.00 -0.64
N GLU A 219 5.51 5.72 -0.18
CA GLU A 219 5.37 6.64 0.95
C GLU A 219 6.41 7.78 0.91
N MET A 220 6.07 8.92 1.52
CA MET A 220 6.94 10.06 1.68
C MET A 220 7.31 10.22 3.16
N ARG A 221 8.49 9.69 3.55
CA ARG A 221 8.95 9.72 4.95
C ARG A 221 9.92 10.86 5.26
N ASP A 222 10.73 11.25 4.29
CA ASP A 222 11.85 12.18 4.46
C ASP A 222 11.66 13.47 3.66
N THR A 223 12.33 14.51 4.10
CA THR A 223 12.28 15.85 3.51
C THR A 223 12.65 15.86 2.03
N GLU A 224 13.60 15.03 1.63
CA GLU A 224 14.10 14.99 0.27
C GLU A 224 13.08 14.38 -0.69
N SER A 225 12.51 13.23 -0.33
CA SER A 225 11.45 12.56 -1.11
C SER A 225 10.24 13.49 -1.28
N ILE A 226 9.83 14.19 -0.22
CA ILE A 226 8.73 15.17 -0.27
C ILE A 226 9.06 16.32 -1.22
N ALA A 227 10.24 16.91 -1.12
CA ALA A 227 10.65 18.03 -1.98
C ALA A 227 10.66 17.64 -3.48
N ILE A 228 11.18 16.45 -3.81
CA ILE A 228 11.21 15.97 -5.20
C ILE A 228 9.79 15.66 -5.69
N ALA A 229 8.93 15.06 -4.87
CA ALA A 229 7.53 14.78 -5.22
C ALA A 229 6.73 16.06 -5.48
N LEU A 230 6.90 17.10 -4.65
CA LEU A 230 6.29 18.41 -4.86
C LEU A 230 6.78 19.05 -6.17
N THR A 231 8.07 18.98 -6.45
CA THR A 231 8.66 19.49 -7.70
C THR A 231 8.11 18.74 -8.91
N ALA A 232 8.00 17.41 -8.85
CA ALA A 232 7.40 16.59 -9.90
C ALA A 232 5.95 17.00 -10.17
N ALA A 233 5.15 17.17 -9.12
CA ALA A 233 3.75 17.59 -9.22
C ALA A 233 3.61 19.01 -9.81
N GLU A 234 4.56 19.91 -9.57
CA GLU A 234 4.61 21.27 -10.10
C GLU A 234 5.01 21.28 -11.58
N THR A 235 5.97 20.42 -11.97
CA THR A 235 6.54 20.37 -13.32
C THR A 235 5.74 19.55 -14.33
N GLY A 236 4.54 19.09 -13.98
CA GLY A 236 3.60 18.53 -14.97
C GLY A 236 3.19 17.07 -14.74
N HIS A 237 3.66 16.40 -13.70
CA HIS A 237 3.36 15.01 -13.43
C HIS A 237 2.19 14.83 -12.44
N LEU A 238 1.39 13.79 -12.60
CA LEU A 238 0.46 13.35 -11.58
C LEU A 238 1.21 12.48 -10.58
N VAL A 239 1.34 12.97 -9.35
CA VAL A 239 2.04 12.24 -8.26
C VAL A 239 1.02 11.70 -7.29
N LEU A 240 1.05 10.40 -7.05
CA LEU A 240 0.26 9.69 -6.05
C LEU A 240 1.19 9.24 -4.92
N SER A 241 0.79 9.42 -3.66
CA SER A 241 1.62 8.95 -2.54
C SER A 241 0.83 8.70 -1.28
N THR A 242 1.51 8.14 -0.25
CA THR A 242 0.91 7.91 1.07
C THR A 242 1.61 8.66 2.20
N LEU A 243 0.81 8.89 3.26
CA LEU A 243 1.27 9.29 4.59
C LEU A 243 0.46 8.54 5.65
N HIS A 244 0.98 8.50 6.90
CA HIS A 244 0.32 7.81 8.01
C HIS A 244 -0.54 8.75 8.89
N THR A 245 -0.96 9.87 8.37
CA THR A 245 -1.83 10.85 9.04
C THR A 245 -3.30 10.46 8.94
N GLN A 246 -4.10 10.83 9.95
CA GLN A 246 -5.51 10.43 10.05
C GLN A 246 -6.48 11.41 9.38
N THR A 247 -6.08 12.68 9.23
CA THR A 247 -6.93 13.75 8.64
C THR A 247 -6.17 14.56 7.60
N ALA A 248 -6.90 15.22 6.72
CA ALA A 248 -6.32 16.10 5.71
C ALA A 248 -5.54 17.28 6.32
N SER A 249 -6.05 17.85 7.41
CA SER A 249 -5.37 18.92 8.15
C SER A 249 -4.01 18.45 8.70
N HIS A 250 -3.99 17.31 9.38
CA HIS A 250 -2.73 16.72 9.89
C HIS A 250 -1.78 16.34 8.75
N THR A 251 -2.30 15.96 7.59
CA THR A 251 -1.49 15.64 6.41
C THR A 251 -0.73 16.87 5.92
N VAL A 252 -1.42 18.01 5.78
CA VAL A 252 -0.81 19.27 5.36
C VAL A 252 0.27 19.70 6.36
N ASN A 253 -0.05 19.70 7.66
CA ASN A 253 0.90 20.02 8.72
C ASN A 253 2.12 19.11 8.65
N ARG A 254 1.93 17.78 8.54
CA ARG A 254 3.03 16.82 8.49
C ARG A 254 3.99 17.08 7.35
N ILE A 255 3.49 17.45 6.17
CA ILE A 255 4.34 17.78 5.02
C ILE A 255 5.16 19.04 5.28
N VAL A 256 4.56 20.07 5.87
CA VAL A 256 5.24 21.33 6.15
C VAL A 256 6.25 21.21 7.27
N ASP A 257 5.89 20.48 8.35
CA ASP A 257 6.67 20.41 9.59
C ASP A 257 7.98 19.62 9.46
N VAL A 258 8.13 18.76 8.46
CA VAL A 258 9.41 18.06 8.21
C VAL A 258 10.50 19.00 7.66
N PHE A 259 10.11 20.18 7.18
CA PHE A 259 11.07 21.18 6.70
C PHE A 259 11.50 22.15 7.79
N GLN A 260 12.71 22.66 7.68
CA GLN A 260 13.23 23.71 8.55
C GLN A 260 12.39 24.99 8.38
N ASP A 261 12.25 25.76 9.46
CA ASP A 261 11.34 26.91 9.55
C ASP A 261 11.47 27.89 8.37
N TYR A 262 12.70 28.19 7.94
CA TYR A 262 12.93 29.13 6.83
C TYR A 262 12.46 28.63 5.45
N LYS A 263 12.16 27.32 5.31
CA LYS A 263 11.64 26.73 4.08
C LYS A 263 10.11 26.51 4.11
N ARG A 264 9.48 26.58 5.27
CA ARG A 264 8.06 26.22 5.43
C ARG A 264 7.14 27.06 4.58
N ASP A 265 7.38 28.37 4.46
CA ASP A 265 6.54 29.23 3.63
C ASP A 265 6.66 28.91 2.15
N GLN A 266 7.84 28.58 1.67
CA GLN A 266 8.04 28.12 0.30
C GLN A 266 7.31 26.80 0.07
N VAL A 267 7.40 25.85 1.00
CA VAL A 267 6.72 24.55 0.91
C VAL A 267 5.20 24.73 0.94
N ARG A 268 4.67 25.62 1.77
CA ARG A 268 3.24 25.96 1.78
C ARG A 268 2.76 26.49 0.44
N GLN A 269 3.52 27.41 -0.17
CA GLN A 269 3.21 27.93 -1.52
C GLN A 269 3.19 26.82 -2.56
N GLN A 270 4.21 25.96 -2.56
CA GLN A 270 4.33 24.86 -3.49
C GLN A 270 3.22 23.82 -3.29
N LEU A 271 2.94 23.45 -2.04
CA LEU A 271 1.86 22.54 -1.68
C LEU A 271 0.49 23.08 -2.06
N ALA A 272 0.20 24.36 -1.78
CA ALA A 272 -1.04 25.02 -2.17
C ALA A 272 -1.28 25.02 -3.68
N ASN A 273 -0.22 25.05 -4.47
CA ASN A 273 -0.30 25.03 -5.94
C ASN A 273 -0.43 23.62 -6.51
N THR A 274 0.16 22.61 -5.84
CA THR A 274 0.28 21.24 -6.37
C THR A 274 -0.73 20.27 -5.81
N LEU A 275 -1.13 20.40 -4.52
CA LEU A 275 -2.06 19.49 -3.88
C LEU A 275 -3.43 19.52 -4.56
N ARG A 276 -3.92 18.35 -5.00
CA ARG A 276 -5.23 18.18 -5.63
C ARG A 276 -6.24 17.54 -4.70
N ALA A 277 -5.82 16.56 -3.91
CA ALA A 277 -6.69 15.91 -2.94
C ALA A 277 -5.89 15.26 -1.82
N VAL A 278 -6.54 15.13 -0.65
CA VAL A 278 -6.15 14.22 0.43
C VAL A 278 -7.32 13.28 0.68
N ILE A 279 -7.05 12.00 0.64
CA ILE A 279 -7.98 10.88 0.86
C ILE A 279 -7.55 10.22 2.17
N SER A 280 -8.16 10.61 3.29
CA SER A 280 -7.84 9.97 4.59
C SER A 280 -8.80 8.81 4.82
N GLN A 281 -8.26 7.62 5.06
CA GLN A 281 -9.01 6.37 4.99
C GLN A 281 -8.87 5.53 6.26
N GLN A 282 -9.98 4.94 6.69
CA GLN A 282 -10.06 3.92 7.73
C GLN A 282 -10.91 2.73 7.24
N LEU A 283 -10.57 1.51 7.67
CA LEU A 283 -11.36 0.30 7.40
C LEU A 283 -12.16 -0.07 8.65
N VAL A 284 -13.48 0.08 8.56
CA VAL A 284 -14.43 -0.14 9.65
C VAL A 284 -15.09 -1.51 9.50
N PRO A 285 -15.24 -2.32 10.57
CA PRO A 285 -15.93 -3.61 10.50
C PRO A 285 -17.39 -3.47 10.02
N THR A 286 -17.81 -4.37 9.13
CA THR A 286 -19.20 -4.45 8.67
C THR A 286 -20.13 -4.97 9.77
N VAL A 287 -21.43 -4.70 9.66
CA VAL A 287 -22.47 -5.13 10.63
C VAL A 287 -22.43 -6.64 10.90
N ASP A 288 -22.19 -7.44 9.86
CA ASP A 288 -22.09 -8.90 9.95
C ASP A 288 -20.77 -9.42 10.49
N GLY A 289 -19.80 -8.53 10.71
CA GLY A 289 -18.45 -8.86 11.22
C GLY A 289 -17.59 -9.69 10.26
N LYS A 290 -18.05 -9.93 9.02
CA LYS A 290 -17.32 -10.78 8.05
C LYS A 290 -16.38 -10.01 7.14
N GLY A 291 -16.45 -8.68 7.13
CA GLY A 291 -15.65 -7.83 6.27
C GLY A 291 -15.37 -6.47 6.88
N ARG A 292 -14.79 -5.61 6.07
CA ARG A 292 -14.53 -4.20 6.41
C ARG A 292 -14.99 -3.31 5.25
N VAL A 293 -15.42 -2.10 5.55
CA VAL A 293 -15.79 -1.07 4.58
C VAL A 293 -14.95 0.16 4.80
N ALA A 294 -14.57 0.86 3.71
CA ALA A 294 -13.78 2.07 3.79
C ALA A 294 -14.66 3.26 4.24
N ALA A 295 -14.26 3.91 5.33
CA ALA A 295 -14.70 5.26 5.67
C ALA A 295 -13.61 6.24 5.19
N VAL A 296 -14.03 7.30 4.49
CA VAL A 296 -13.11 8.19 3.79
C VAL A 296 -13.44 9.65 4.09
N GLU A 297 -12.47 10.38 4.68
CA GLU A 297 -12.43 11.82 4.60
C GLU A 297 -11.82 12.24 3.27
N LEU A 298 -12.45 13.16 2.55
CA LEU A 298 -11.97 13.64 1.27
C LEU A 298 -11.90 15.16 1.26
N MET A 299 -10.67 15.68 1.13
CA MET A 299 -10.39 17.07 0.85
C MET A 299 -9.98 17.22 -0.62
N ARG A 300 -10.54 18.20 -1.32
CA ARG A 300 -10.16 18.58 -2.69
C ARG A 300 -9.58 19.99 -2.74
N ASP A 301 -8.78 20.27 -3.74
CA ASP A 301 -8.27 21.62 -3.97
C ASP A 301 -9.39 22.57 -4.40
N THR A 302 -9.59 23.59 -3.61
CA THR A 302 -10.44 24.75 -3.92
C THR A 302 -9.66 26.04 -3.66
N PRO A 303 -10.08 27.17 -4.20
CA PRO A 303 -9.43 28.46 -3.86
C PRO A 303 -9.33 28.69 -2.35
N ALA A 304 -10.36 28.31 -1.58
CA ALA A 304 -10.36 28.43 -0.12
C ALA A 304 -9.30 27.53 0.53
N ILE A 305 -9.25 26.23 0.17
CA ILE A 305 -8.25 25.29 0.67
C ILE A 305 -6.83 25.76 0.34
N ARG A 306 -6.57 26.15 -0.91
CA ARG A 306 -5.27 26.66 -1.34
C ARG A 306 -4.83 27.89 -0.54
N ASN A 307 -5.77 28.81 -0.28
CA ASN A 307 -5.47 30.00 0.51
C ASN A 307 -5.14 29.66 1.97
N MET A 308 -5.90 28.76 2.60
CA MET A 308 -5.64 28.32 3.98
C MET A 308 -4.28 27.65 4.13
N ILE A 309 -3.90 26.77 3.17
CA ILE A 309 -2.57 26.14 3.18
C ILE A 309 -1.48 27.21 3.06
N ARG A 310 -1.67 28.19 2.15
CA ARG A 310 -0.70 29.26 1.90
C ARG A 310 -0.50 30.15 3.13
N GLU A 311 -1.58 30.43 3.87
CA GLU A 311 -1.59 31.29 5.06
C GLU A 311 -1.26 30.56 6.36
N GLY A 312 -1.00 29.24 6.34
CA GLY A 312 -0.74 28.45 7.55
C GLY A 312 -1.98 28.30 8.46
N LYS A 313 -3.18 28.28 7.87
CA LYS A 313 -4.46 28.17 8.58
C LYS A 313 -5.06 26.76 8.46
N GLU A 314 -4.20 25.73 8.57
CA GLU A 314 -4.60 24.33 8.38
C GLU A 314 -5.68 23.88 9.38
N HIS A 315 -5.74 24.50 10.57
CA HIS A 315 -6.78 24.25 11.57
C HIS A 315 -8.21 24.60 11.09
N GLN A 316 -8.34 25.43 10.05
CA GLN A 316 -9.64 25.79 9.46
C GLN A 316 -10.07 24.85 8.34
N LEU A 317 -9.18 23.97 7.85
CA LEU A 317 -9.47 23.05 6.74
C LEU A 317 -10.67 22.15 7.06
N TYR A 318 -10.78 21.65 8.29
CA TYR A 318 -11.90 20.79 8.71
C TYR A 318 -13.26 21.45 8.44
N SER A 319 -13.44 22.71 8.84
CA SER A 319 -14.71 23.45 8.65
C SER A 319 -15.05 23.64 7.15
N VAL A 320 -14.03 23.85 6.31
CA VAL A 320 -14.24 23.97 4.86
C VAL A 320 -14.61 22.61 4.26
N ILE A 321 -13.96 21.53 4.67
CA ILE A 321 -14.31 20.17 4.22
C ILE A 321 -15.77 19.86 4.60
N GLN A 322 -16.14 20.10 5.86
CA GLN A 322 -17.47 19.84 6.41
C GLN A 322 -18.60 20.53 5.62
N THR A 323 -18.37 21.78 5.19
CA THR A 323 -19.37 22.59 4.49
C THR A 323 -19.32 22.47 2.96
N SER A 324 -18.35 21.73 2.40
CA SER A 324 -18.12 21.63 0.96
C SER A 324 -18.58 20.28 0.34
N ARG A 325 -19.62 19.66 0.91
CA ARG A 325 -20.17 18.37 0.41
C ARG A 325 -20.62 18.46 -1.07
N SER A 326 -21.17 19.58 -1.50
CA SER A 326 -21.54 19.83 -2.91
C SER A 326 -20.35 19.81 -3.89
N LYS A 327 -19.12 19.97 -3.38
CA LYS A 327 -17.88 19.86 -4.15
C LYS A 327 -17.23 18.46 -4.04
N GLY A 328 -17.96 17.48 -3.51
CA GLY A 328 -17.49 16.12 -3.33
C GLY A 328 -16.55 15.93 -2.13
N MET A 329 -16.45 16.91 -1.22
CA MET A 329 -15.69 16.79 0.02
C MET A 329 -16.58 16.19 1.13
N GLN A 330 -15.97 15.49 2.06
CA GLN A 330 -16.63 15.02 3.28
C GLN A 330 -15.63 14.81 4.40
N THR A 331 -16.06 15.00 5.65
CA THR A 331 -15.26 14.64 6.83
C THR A 331 -15.38 13.16 7.13
N MET A 332 -14.46 12.64 7.97
CA MET A 332 -14.53 11.25 8.42
C MET A 332 -15.87 10.97 9.14
N ASP A 333 -16.33 11.89 9.98
CA ASP A 333 -17.57 11.70 10.75
C ASP A 333 -18.81 11.68 9.84
N GLN A 334 -18.83 12.50 8.79
CA GLN A 334 -19.88 12.44 7.76
C GLN A 334 -19.86 11.09 7.01
N ALA A 335 -18.68 10.58 6.67
CA ALA A 335 -18.55 9.28 6.02
C ALA A 335 -19.04 8.13 6.91
N LEU A 336 -18.71 8.16 8.21
CA LEU A 336 -19.17 7.17 9.19
C LEU A 336 -20.67 7.23 9.39
N ALA A 337 -21.25 8.43 9.51
CA ALA A 337 -22.71 8.61 9.62
C ALA A 337 -23.43 8.08 8.37
N ASP A 338 -22.91 8.34 7.17
CA ASP A 338 -23.46 7.80 5.91
C ASP A 338 -23.37 6.27 5.85
N LEU A 339 -22.29 5.65 6.34
CA LEU A 339 -22.17 4.19 6.40
C LEU A 339 -23.14 3.57 7.40
N TYR A 340 -23.30 4.21 8.57
CA TYR A 340 -24.28 3.79 9.57
C TYR A 340 -25.72 3.90 9.03
N SER A 341 -26.11 5.03 8.46
CA SER A 341 -27.46 5.23 7.90
C SER A 341 -27.82 4.23 6.79
N LYS A 342 -26.80 3.76 6.03
CA LYS A 342 -26.93 2.69 5.03
C LYS A 342 -26.90 1.27 5.64
N GLY A 343 -26.83 1.13 6.96
CA GLY A 343 -26.78 -0.15 7.65
C GLY A 343 -25.51 -0.96 7.38
N LYS A 344 -24.41 -0.33 6.93
CA LYS A 344 -23.16 -1.03 6.63
C LYS A 344 -22.28 -1.26 7.85
N ILE A 345 -22.35 -0.38 8.84
CA ILE A 345 -21.60 -0.46 10.09
C ILE A 345 -22.53 -0.31 11.30
N LYS A 346 -22.09 -0.78 12.46
CA LYS A 346 -22.81 -0.59 13.73
C LYS A 346 -22.53 0.82 14.30
N LYS A 347 -23.42 1.30 15.16
CA LYS A 347 -23.28 2.59 15.85
C LYS A 347 -21.99 2.64 16.70
N GLU A 348 -21.71 1.56 17.40
CA GLU A 348 -20.52 1.42 18.24
C GLU A 348 -19.23 1.57 17.41
N ALA A 349 -19.20 0.94 16.22
CA ALA A 349 -18.08 1.07 15.32
C ALA A 349 -17.95 2.52 14.80
N ALA A 350 -19.05 3.20 14.44
CA ALA A 350 -18.99 4.59 14.03
C ALA A 350 -18.39 5.48 15.15
N ILE A 351 -18.77 5.26 16.41
CA ILE A 351 -18.24 6.00 17.57
C ILE A 351 -16.77 5.68 17.83
N GLU A 352 -16.35 4.43 17.66
CA GLU A 352 -14.95 4.00 17.85
C GLU A 352 -13.99 4.65 16.84
N TYR A 353 -14.44 4.84 15.58
CA TYR A 353 -13.61 5.33 14.48
C TYR A 353 -13.77 6.84 14.19
N CYS A 354 -14.66 7.56 14.92
CA CYS A 354 -14.91 8.98 14.68
C CYS A 354 -13.72 9.86 15.10
N ILE A 355 -13.66 11.04 14.50
CA ILE A 355 -12.71 12.10 14.87
C ILE A 355 -13.32 13.00 15.96
N ASP A 356 -14.58 13.41 15.77
CA ASP A 356 -15.35 14.19 16.74
C ASP A 356 -16.67 13.49 17.06
N ARG A 357 -16.74 12.93 18.27
CA ARG A 357 -17.92 12.21 18.74
C ARG A 357 -19.17 13.08 18.82
N MET A 358 -19.04 14.33 19.26
CA MET A 358 -20.20 15.23 19.39
C MET A 358 -20.76 15.57 18.01
N GLU A 359 -19.88 15.82 17.04
CA GLU A 359 -20.29 16.07 15.65
C GLU A 359 -20.91 14.83 15.01
N LEU A 360 -20.32 13.64 15.21
CA LEU A 360 -20.89 12.39 14.71
C LEU A 360 -22.30 12.16 15.26
N GLU A 361 -22.50 12.25 16.58
CA GLU A 361 -23.81 12.06 17.22
C GLU A 361 -24.84 13.08 16.71
N ARG A 362 -24.43 14.33 16.45
CA ARG A 362 -25.27 15.37 15.86
C ARG A 362 -25.73 15.01 14.43
N ILE A 363 -24.83 14.44 13.62
CA ILE A 363 -25.15 14.06 12.23
C ILE A 363 -26.04 12.81 12.18
N MET A 364 -25.91 11.92 13.16
CA MET A 364 -26.65 10.64 13.23
C MET A 364 -28.06 10.78 13.83
N GLN A 365 -28.43 11.94 14.41
CA GLN A 365 -29.78 12.27 14.88
C GLN A 365 -30.71 12.61 13.69
#